data_9cbb86f09bc8fdc8956923c77ef9260c
#
_entry.id   9cbb86f09bc8fdc8956923c77ef9260c
#
_cell.length_a   1.000
_cell.length_b   1.000
_cell.length_c   1.000
_cell.angle_alpha   90.00
_cell.angle_beta   90.00
_cell.angle_gamma   90.00
#
_symmetry.space_group_name_H-M   'P 1'
#
loop_
_entity.id
_entity.type
_entity.pdbx_description
1 polymer ?
#
loop_
_entity_poly.entity_id
_entity_poly.type
_entity_poly.pdbx_seq_one_letter_code
_entity_poly.pdbx_strand_id
1 'polypeptide(L)'
;MARLQFQLKVDGLEDESLVVRGFEGQESLSDSVWRSEPCYGFRYQVDLASALSNLTAEQFVDQTAHLTILRDGQVVQQINGIVRQFSKGDTGHRHTFYSLTLVPALERLSLRSNSRIFQQQTVPEIISILLQEMGIEDYAFALKRECAQREFCVQYRETDLQFLHRIAAEEGLVYSYLHEAQKHTLLFTDSSDSQPKLAKPVPYNALAGGEXXXXXXXXXXXISLMWSICNSRPPRK
;
A
#
# COMPACT_ATOMS: atom_id res chain seq x y z
N MET A 1 23.57 -19.71 -2.09
CA MET A 1 22.76 -18.72 -1.37
C MET A 1 21.73 -18.13 -2.33
N ALA A 2 20.48 -18.07 -1.90
CA ALA A 2 19.45 -17.45 -2.73
C ALA A 2 19.76 -15.97 -2.94
N ARG A 3 19.69 -15.51 -4.18
CA ARG A 3 19.97 -14.12 -4.53
C ARG A 3 18.67 -13.33 -4.62
N LEU A 4 18.50 -12.37 -3.73
CA LEU A 4 17.38 -11.42 -3.78
C LEU A 4 17.76 -10.22 -4.65
N GLN A 5 16.84 -9.81 -5.50
CA GLN A 5 16.97 -8.63 -6.36
C GLN A 5 15.69 -7.80 -6.25
N PHE A 6 15.84 -6.50 -6.32
CA PHE A 6 14.72 -5.56 -6.22
C PHE A 6 14.74 -4.66 -7.44
N GLN A 7 13.59 -4.49 -8.06
CA GLN A 7 13.44 -3.61 -9.21
C GLN A 7 12.29 -2.64 -8.90
N LEU A 8 12.52 -1.37 -9.16
CA LEU A 8 11.49 -0.34 -9.04
C LEU A 8 11.30 0.31 -10.40
N LYS A 9 10.08 0.29 -10.88
CA LYS A 9 9.66 1.01 -12.08
C LYS A 9 8.69 2.10 -11.65
N VAL A 10 8.88 3.31 -12.16
CA VAL A 10 7.97 4.45 -11.93
C VAL A 10 7.51 4.94 -13.29
N ASP A 11 6.22 5.10 -13.47
CA ASP A 11 5.66 5.53 -14.74
C ASP A 11 6.23 6.91 -15.13
N GLY A 12 6.58 7.06 -16.39
CA GLY A 12 7.17 8.30 -16.91
C GLY A 12 8.69 8.38 -16.79
N LEU A 13 9.35 7.39 -16.17
CA LEU A 13 10.81 7.34 -16.05
C LEU A 13 11.40 6.19 -16.82
N GLU A 14 12.67 6.36 -17.25
CA GLU A 14 13.40 5.29 -17.92
C GLU A 14 13.67 4.14 -16.93
N ASP A 15 13.45 2.89 -17.35
CA ASP A 15 13.49 1.70 -16.49
C ASP A 15 14.90 1.57 -15.96
N GLU A 16 15.91 1.75 -16.09
CA GLU A 16 17.21 1.51 -15.46
C GLU A 16 17.79 2.73 -14.72
N SER A 17 17.01 3.81 -14.61
CA SER A 17 17.50 5.02 -13.95
C SER A 17 17.63 4.91 -12.45
N LEU A 18 16.96 3.93 -11.82
CA LEU A 18 16.86 3.79 -10.37
C LEU A 18 17.35 2.41 -9.92
N VAL A 19 18.19 2.39 -8.89
CA VAL A 19 18.65 1.16 -8.24
C VAL A 19 18.10 1.13 -6.83
N VAL A 20 17.33 0.09 -6.49
CA VAL A 20 16.79 -0.10 -5.14
C VAL A 20 17.93 -0.57 -4.23
N ARG A 21 18.20 0.18 -3.16
CA ARG A 21 19.20 -0.16 -2.14
C ARG A 21 18.57 -0.97 -1.00
N GLY A 22 17.32 -0.69 -0.70
CA GLY A 22 16.56 -1.37 0.33
C GLY A 22 15.16 -0.82 0.40
N PHE A 23 14.29 -1.52 1.11
CA PHE A 23 12.95 -1.04 1.40
C PHE A 23 12.48 -1.61 2.72
N GLU A 24 11.52 -0.94 3.32
CA GLU A 24 10.84 -1.40 4.52
C GLU A 24 9.40 -0.92 4.47
N GLY A 25 8.51 -1.62 5.16
CA GLY A 25 7.11 -1.20 5.13
C GLY A 25 6.20 -2.09 5.93
N GLN A 26 4.93 -1.78 5.84
CA GLN A 26 3.86 -2.48 6.53
C GLN A 26 2.69 -2.71 5.59
N GLU A 27 2.06 -3.87 5.74
CA GLU A 27 0.74 -4.16 5.14
C GLU A 27 -0.25 -4.42 6.28
N SER A 28 -1.48 -4.00 6.09
CA SER A 28 -2.54 -4.15 7.09
C SER A 28 -3.89 -4.33 6.41
N LEU A 29 -4.86 -4.83 7.16
CA LEU A 29 -6.26 -4.76 6.73
C LEU A 29 -6.77 -3.36 7.09
N SER A 30 -7.39 -2.70 6.13
CA SER A 30 -7.92 -1.35 6.28
C SER A 30 -6.84 -0.37 6.78
N ASP A 31 -7.20 0.52 7.67
CA ASP A 31 -6.29 1.54 8.17
C ASP A 31 -5.50 1.08 9.40
N SER A 32 -4.32 1.62 9.54
CA SER A 32 -3.41 1.36 10.66
C SER A 32 -2.41 2.50 10.78
N VAL A 33 -1.39 2.34 11.63
CA VAL A 33 -0.33 3.33 11.79
C VAL A 33 1.02 2.64 11.63
N TRP A 34 1.93 3.24 10.87
CA TRP A 34 3.30 2.79 10.70
C TRP A 34 4.25 3.96 10.93
N ARG A 35 5.11 3.85 11.95
CA ARG A 35 6.09 4.90 12.32
C ARG A 35 5.42 6.27 12.53
N SER A 36 4.27 6.28 13.21
CA SER A 36 3.47 7.48 13.48
C SER A 36 2.81 8.10 12.24
N GLU A 37 2.91 7.43 11.07
CA GLU A 37 2.24 7.85 9.84
C GLU A 37 1.04 6.94 9.56
N PRO A 38 -0.04 7.48 9.01
CA PRO A 38 -1.17 6.64 8.62
C PRO A 38 -0.77 5.64 7.54
N CYS A 39 -1.34 4.44 7.64
CA CYS A 39 -1.14 3.37 6.65
C CYS A 39 -2.52 2.84 6.26
N TYR A 40 -2.87 2.98 5.00
CA TYR A 40 -4.20 2.64 4.48
C TYR A 40 -4.15 1.36 3.65
N GLY A 41 -3.73 0.27 4.30
CA GLY A 41 -3.56 -1.04 3.71
C GLY A 41 -2.11 -1.41 3.47
N PHE A 42 -1.30 -0.51 2.94
CA PHE A 42 0.15 -0.68 2.88
C PHE A 42 0.86 0.67 2.82
N ARG A 43 2.11 0.66 3.28
CA ARG A 43 3.01 1.82 3.19
C ARG A 43 4.43 1.30 3.18
N TYR A 44 5.20 1.66 2.16
CA TYR A 44 6.59 1.23 1.99
C TYR A 44 7.48 2.43 1.77
N GLN A 45 8.59 2.46 2.47
CA GLN A 45 9.69 3.38 2.22
C GLN A 45 10.74 2.66 1.41
N VAL A 46 11.16 3.23 0.29
CA VAL A 46 12.13 2.61 -0.62
C VAL A 46 13.32 3.54 -0.76
N ASP A 47 14.51 3.03 -0.44
CA ASP A 47 15.77 3.75 -0.59
C ASP A 47 16.39 3.43 -1.95
N LEU A 48 16.81 4.48 -2.65
CA LEU A 48 17.24 4.41 -4.04
C LEU A 48 18.61 5.03 -4.24
N ALA A 49 19.26 4.64 -5.32
CA ALA A 49 20.45 5.31 -5.84
C ALA A 49 20.26 5.50 -7.34
N SER A 50 20.74 6.62 -7.85
CA SER A 50 20.72 6.91 -9.28
C SER A 50 22.01 7.61 -9.71
N ALA A 51 22.42 7.37 -10.95
CA ALA A 51 23.49 8.16 -11.57
C ALA A 51 23.02 9.59 -11.90
N LEU A 52 21.71 9.80 -11.98
CA LEU A 52 21.11 11.11 -12.22
C LEU A 52 21.01 11.88 -10.89
N SER A 53 21.53 13.12 -10.89
CA SER A 53 21.51 13.97 -9.70
C SER A 53 20.39 15.02 -9.73
N ASN A 54 19.63 15.08 -10.82
CA ASN A 54 18.63 16.11 -11.06
C ASN A 54 17.17 15.59 -11.00
N LEU A 55 16.95 14.43 -10.39
CA LEU A 55 15.58 13.92 -10.22
C LEU A 55 14.84 14.78 -9.18
N THR A 56 13.59 15.14 -9.49
CA THR A 56 12.77 16.04 -8.67
C THR A 56 11.48 15.35 -8.21
N ALA A 57 10.91 15.85 -7.13
CA ALA A 57 9.65 15.30 -6.59
C ALA A 57 8.50 15.40 -7.61
N GLU A 58 8.52 16.43 -8.46
CA GLU A 58 7.49 16.64 -9.48
C GLU A 58 7.40 15.49 -10.49
N GLN A 59 8.53 14.81 -10.73
CA GLN A 59 8.58 13.67 -11.65
C GLN A 59 8.03 12.39 -11.04
N PHE A 60 7.94 12.32 -9.70
CA PHE A 60 7.62 11.10 -8.97
C PHE A 60 6.26 11.14 -8.27
N VAL A 61 5.94 12.26 -7.62
CA VAL A 61 4.75 12.31 -6.75
C VAL A 61 3.48 12.08 -7.57
N ASP A 62 2.62 11.21 -7.06
CA ASP A 62 1.37 10.74 -7.65
C ASP A 62 1.55 9.84 -8.89
N GLN A 63 2.80 9.55 -9.30
CA GLN A 63 3.04 8.56 -10.38
C GLN A 63 2.86 7.14 -9.85
N THR A 64 2.39 6.26 -10.73
CA THR A 64 2.29 4.83 -10.42
C THR A 64 3.70 4.24 -10.33
N ALA A 65 3.91 3.39 -9.33
CA ALA A 65 5.20 2.75 -9.13
C ALA A 65 5.02 1.27 -8.80
N HIS A 66 5.93 0.45 -9.31
CA HIS A 66 5.89 -1.00 -9.24
C HIS A 66 7.21 -1.51 -8.63
N LEU A 67 7.14 -2.00 -7.40
CA LEU A 67 8.28 -2.61 -6.73
C LEU A 67 8.17 -4.13 -6.91
N THR A 68 9.14 -4.73 -7.62
CA THR A 68 9.20 -6.16 -7.87
C THR A 68 10.34 -6.78 -7.08
N ILE A 69 10.02 -7.82 -6.34
CA ILE A 69 10.99 -8.60 -5.56
C ILE A 69 11.21 -9.93 -6.28
N LEU A 70 12.47 -10.20 -6.63
CA LEU A 70 12.85 -11.43 -7.30
C LEU A 70 13.77 -12.25 -6.41
N ARG A 71 13.60 -13.56 -6.46
CA ARG A 71 14.50 -14.53 -5.82
C ARG A 71 15.00 -15.49 -6.90
N ASP A 72 16.31 -15.48 -7.10
CA ASP A 72 16.97 -16.30 -8.13
C ASP A 72 16.33 -16.10 -9.52
N GLY A 73 15.98 -14.85 -9.83
CA GLY A 73 15.40 -14.48 -11.11
C GLY A 73 13.90 -14.71 -11.24
N GLN A 74 13.26 -15.29 -10.23
CA GLN A 74 11.80 -15.52 -10.24
C GLN A 74 11.10 -14.46 -9.39
N VAL A 75 10.01 -13.91 -9.90
CA VAL A 75 9.22 -12.93 -9.15
C VAL A 75 8.54 -13.63 -7.97
N VAL A 76 8.81 -13.16 -6.75
CA VAL A 76 8.20 -13.70 -5.54
C VAL A 76 7.15 -12.77 -4.94
N GLN A 77 7.27 -11.46 -5.22
CA GLN A 77 6.27 -10.50 -4.76
C GLN A 77 6.29 -9.26 -5.64
N GLN A 78 5.13 -8.67 -5.84
CA GLN A 78 4.98 -7.38 -6.50
C GLN A 78 4.15 -6.48 -5.59
N ILE A 79 4.59 -5.23 -5.46
CA ILE A 79 3.88 -4.20 -4.70
C ILE A 79 3.67 -3.04 -5.65
N ASN A 80 2.41 -2.72 -5.91
CA ASN A 80 2.05 -1.65 -6.83
C ASN A 80 1.33 -0.56 -6.06
N GLY A 81 1.63 0.68 -6.35
CA GLY A 81 1.03 1.81 -5.66
C GLY A 81 1.32 3.12 -6.37
N ILE A 82 1.14 4.21 -5.65
CA ILE A 82 1.53 5.55 -6.11
C ILE A 82 2.63 6.09 -5.20
N VAL A 83 3.44 6.99 -5.74
CA VAL A 83 4.47 7.66 -4.94
C VAL A 83 3.83 8.82 -4.17
N ARG A 84 3.83 8.71 -2.85
CA ARG A 84 3.28 9.76 -1.96
C ARG A 84 4.28 10.87 -1.68
N GLN A 85 5.54 10.49 -1.55
CA GLN A 85 6.62 11.42 -1.20
C GLN A 85 7.90 10.96 -1.88
N PHE A 86 8.71 11.93 -2.29
CA PHE A 86 10.04 11.69 -2.87
C PHE A 86 10.99 12.70 -2.25
N SER A 87 12.16 12.24 -1.84
CA SER A 87 13.17 13.11 -1.27
C SER A 87 14.55 12.75 -1.81
N LYS A 88 15.36 13.80 -1.97
CA LYS A 88 16.74 13.69 -2.39
C LYS A 88 17.63 13.73 -1.14
N GLY A 89 18.52 12.76 -1.02
CA GLY A 89 19.53 12.70 0.02
C GLY A 89 20.89 13.18 -0.47
N ASP A 90 21.94 12.59 0.07
CA ASP A 90 23.31 12.98 -0.24
C ASP A 90 23.70 12.62 -1.67
N THR A 91 24.52 13.46 -2.27
CA THR A 91 25.15 13.20 -3.57
C THR A 91 26.58 12.73 -3.31
N GLY A 92 26.89 11.50 -3.71
CA GLY A 92 28.26 10.97 -3.67
C GLY A 92 28.97 11.19 -5.01
N HIS A 93 30.16 10.59 -5.14
CA HIS A 93 30.99 10.76 -6.35
C HIS A 93 30.34 10.18 -7.61
N ARG A 94 29.56 9.09 -7.49
CA ARG A 94 29.00 8.38 -8.65
C ARG A 94 27.48 8.29 -8.63
N HIS A 95 26.86 8.45 -7.47
CA HIS A 95 25.42 8.28 -7.32
C HIS A 95 24.86 9.32 -6.36
N THR A 96 23.64 9.71 -6.62
CA THR A 96 22.82 10.48 -5.70
C THR A 96 21.82 9.53 -5.05
N PHE A 97 21.61 9.70 -3.77
CA PHE A 97 20.67 8.89 -3.01
C PHE A 97 19.33 9.57 -2.97
N TYR A 98 18.29 8.75 -3.02
CA TYR A 98 16.91 9.22 -3.00
C TYR A 98 16.10 8.28 -2.10
N SER A 99 14.97 8.75 -1.63
CA SER A 99 14.00 7.88 -0.99
C SER A 99 12.59 8.27 -1.46
N LEU A 100 11.72 7.26 -1.55
CA LEU A 100 10.33 7.50 -1.85
C LEU A 100 9.42 6.68 -0.93
N THR A 101 8.20 7.15 -0.78
CA THR A 101 7.16 6.44 -0.03
C THR A 101 6.11 5.97 -1.03
N LEU A 102 5.89 4.66 -1.05
CA LEU A 102 4.91 3.99 -1.91
C LEU A 102 3.66 3.67 -1.07
N VAL A 103 2.50 4.10 -1.54
CA VAL A 103 1.21 3.97 -0.84
C VAL A 103 0.12 3.57 -1.82
N PRO A 104 -1.05 3.11 -1.33
CA PRO A 104 -2.17 2.84 -2.23
C PRO A 104 -2.79 4.13 -2.77
N ALA A 105 -3.35 4.06 -3.97
CA ALA A 105 -4.05 5.19 -4.59
C ALA A 105 -5.20 5.73 -3.73
N LEU A 106 -5.75 4.90 -2.85
CA LEU A 106 -6.80 5.31 -1.88
C LEU A 106 -6.36 6.54 -1.06
N GLU A 107 -5.06 6.71 -0.83
CA GLU A 107 -4.55 7.85 -0.05
C GLU A 107 -4.88 9.20 -0.70
N ARG A 108 -5.16 9.23 -2.01
CA ARG A 108 -5.62 10.45 -2.70
C ARG A 108 -6.88 11.05 -2.05
N LEU A 109 -7.76 10.20 -1.51
CA LEU A 109 -8.99 10.65 -0.86
C LEU A 109 -8.72 11.45 0.42
N SER A 110 -7.51 11.37 0.99
CA SER A 110 -7.15 12.20 2.15
C SER A 110 -6.89 13.66 1.79
N LEU A 111 -6.75 13.97 0.51
CA LEU A 111 -6.36 15.31 0.05
C LEU A 111 -7.56 16.23 -0.19
N ARG A 112 -8.79 15.70 -0.13
CA ARG A 112 -9.98 16.48 -0.41
C ARG A 112 -10.98 16.35 0.74
N SER A 113 -11.45 17.49 1.27
CA SER A 113 -12.51 17.55 2.30
C SER A 113 -13.80 18.08 1.67
N ASN A 114 -14.91 17.51 2.06
CA ASN A 114 -16.21 17.85 1.49
C ASN A 114 -17.31 17.94 2.55
N SER A 115 -18.41 18.59 2.15
CA SER A 115 -19.68 18.56 2.88
C SER A 115 -20.77 18.35 1.84
N ARG A 116 -21.36 17.14 1.82
CA ARG A 116 -22.38 16.76 0.83
C ARG A 116 -23.30 15.67 1.37
N ILE A 117 -24.41 15.50 0.73
CA ILE A 117 -25.44 14.53 1.12
C ILE A 117 -25.67 13.56 -0.04
N PHE A 118 -25.58 12.28 0.27
CA PHE A 118 -25.95 11.19 -0.65
C PHE A 118 -27.36 10.72 -0.26
N GLN A 119 -28.23 10.52 -1.24
CA GLN A 119 -29.61 10.14 -1.01
C GLN A 119 -29.96 8.87 -1.79
N GLN A 120 -30.69 7.96 -1.14
CA GLN A 120 -31.17 6.72 -1.77
C GLN A 120 -30.02 5.92 -2.40
N GLN A 121 -28.89 5.77 -1.67
CA GLN A 121 -27.72 5.03 -2.14
C GLN A 121 -27.22 4.05 -1.08
N THR A 122 -26.66 2.94 -1.54
CA THR A 122 -25.97 1.97 -0.68
C THR A 122 -24.55 2.43 -0.41
N VAL A 123 -23.92 1.90 0.64
CA VAL A 123 -22.53 2.22 0.97
C VAL A 123 -21.57 1.87 -0.17
N PRO A 124 -21.67 0.69 -0.83
CA PRO A 124 -20.80 0.42 -1.99
C PRO A 124 -20.97 1.43 -3.14
N GLU A 125 -22.17 1.91 -3.40
CA GLU A 125 -22.40 2.94 -4.42
C GLU A 125 -21.72 4.25 -4.05
N ILE A 126 -21.85 4.68 -2.79
CA ILE A 126 -21.19 5.90 -2.32
C ILE A 126 -19.67 5.76 -2.42
N ILE A 127 -19.11 4.64 -1.95
CA ILE A 127 -17.66 4.37 -2.03
C ILE A 127 -17.21 4.42 -3.50
N SER A 128 -17.97 3.82 -4.42
CA SER A 128 -17.63 3.84 -5.84
C SER A 128 -17.55 5.26 -6.40
N ILE A 129 -18.49 6.14 -6.00
CA ILE A 129 -18.48 7.54 -6.41
C ILE A 129 -17.19 8.23 -5.92
N LEU A 130 -16.83 8.04 -4.64
CA LEU A 130 -15.65 8.66 -4.07
C LEU A 130 -14.37 8.21 -4.79
N LEU A 131 -14.26 6.92 -5.10
CA LEU A 131 -13.07 6.35 -5.77
C LEU A 131 -12.96 6.87 -7.20
N GLN A 132 -14.07 6.84 -7.96
CA GLN A 132 -14.10 7.28 -9.36
C GLN A 132 -13.77 8.77 -9.49
N GLU A 133 -14.25 9.61 -8.58
CA GLU A 133 -13.96 11.05 -8.58
C GLU A 133 -12.45 11.33 -8.40
N MET A 134 -11.70 10.40 -7.81
CA MET A 134 -10.27 10.54 -7.62
C MET A 134 -9.45 9.69 -8.60
N GLY A 135 -10.11 9.19 -9.66
CA GLY A 135 -9.45 8.43 -10.71
C GLY A 135 -9.00 7.04 -10.29
N ILE A 136 -9.65 6.46 -9.27
CA ILE A 136 -9.35 5.11 -8.81
C ILE A 136 -10.37 4.17 -9.45
N GLU A 137 -9.94 3.40 -10.45
CA GLU A 137 -10.81 2.50 -11.21
C GLU A 137 -10.64 1.02 -10.82
N ASP A 138 -9.49 0.66 -10.25
CA ASP A 138 -9.18 -0.73 -9.88
C ASP A 138 -9.69 -1.02 -8.47
N TYR A 139 -10.99 -1.30 -8.35
CA TYR A 139 -11.59 -1.71 -7.08
C TYR A 139 -12.69 -2.75 -7.32
N ALA A 140 -13.01 -3.52 -6.26
CA ALA A 140 -14.04 -4.55 -6.32
C ALA A 140 -14.70 -4.73 -4.94
N PHE A 141 -15.93 -5.22 -4.96
CA PHE A 141 -16.67 -5.59 -3.75
C PHE A 141 -16.96 -7.08 -3.80
N ALA A 142 -16.48 -7.82 -2.79
CA ALA A 142 -16.76 -9.25 -2.62
C ALA A 142 -17.59 -9.43 -1.34
N LEU A 143 -18.85 -9.03 -1.41
CA LEU A 143 -19.78 -9.00 -0.29
C LEU A 143 -20.70 -10.22 -0.30
N LYS A 144 -20.93 -10.81 0.87
CA LYS A 144 -21.86 -11.92 1.04
C LYS A 144 -23.29 -11.45 1.27
N ARG A 145 -23.43 -10.24 1.82
CA ARG A 145 -24.75 -9.68 2.10
C ARG A 145 -25.02 -8.46 1.22
N GLU A 146 -26.29 -8.17 0.99
CA GLU A 146 -26.69 -6.95 0.33
C GLU A 146 -26.67 -5.80 1.33
N CYS A 147 -26.10 -4.67 0.91
CA CYS A 147 -26.11 -3.45 1.72
C CYS A 147 -27.43 -2.71 1.51
N ALA A 148 -28.06 -2.28 2.60
CA ALA A 148 -29.31 -1.56 2.53
C ALA A 148 -29.11 -0.17 1.94
N GLN A 149 -30.10 0.28 1.18
CA GLN A 149 -30.13 1.64 0.67
C GLN A 149 -30.39 2.61 1.82
N ARG A 150 -29.59 3.65 1.92
CA ARG A 150 -29.73 4.68 2.96
C ARG A 150 -30.57 5.84 2.42
N GLU A 151 -31.57 6.25 3.19
CA GLU A 151 -32.37 7.42 2.83
C GLU A 151 -31.49 8.66 2.70
N PHE A 152 -30.59 8.86 3.68
CA PHE A 152 -29.58 9.93 3.69
C PHE A 152 -28.27 9.41 4.23
N CYS A 153 -27.16 9.87 3.65
CA CYS A 153 -25.82 9.63 4.17
C CYS A 153 -25.03 10.93 4.02
N VAL A 154 -24.61 11.50 5.13
CA VAL A 154 -24.05 12.87 5.15
C VAL A 154 -22.55 12.80 5.38
N GLN A 155 -21.79 13.44 4.49
CA GLN A 155 -20.39 13.80 4.70
C GLN A 155 -20.39 15.25 5.21
N TYR A 156 -19.70 15.52 6.34
CA TYR A 156 -19.68 16.86 6.90
C TYR A 156 -18.28 17.20 7.43
N ARG A 157 -17.62 18.13 6.73
CA ARG A 157 -16.30 18.67 7.11
C ARG A 157 -15.25 17.60 7.42
N GLU A 158 -15.28 16.51 6.67
CA GLU A 158 -14.33 15.40 6.79
C GLU A 158 -13.71 15.12 5.42
N THR A 159 -12.52 14.51 5.40
CA THR A 159 -11.93 14.12 4.12
C THR A 159 -12.74 12.99 3.49
N ASP A 160 -12.64 12.85 2.18
CA ASP A 160 -13.30 11.74 1.48
C ASP A 160 -12.82 10.39 2.05
N LEU A 161 -11.56 10.31 2.48
CA LEU A 161 -11.01 9.09 3.09
C LEU A 161 -11.62 8.83 4.47
N GLN A 162 -11.73 9.86 5.32
CA GLN A 162 -12.38 9.73 6.63
C GLN A 162 -13.84 9.30 6.49
N PHE A 163 -14.55 9.91 5.54
CA PHE A 163 -15.93 9.57 5.24
C PHE A 163 -16.04 8.12 4.79
N LEU A 164 -15.19 7.71 3.83
CA LEU A 164 -15.15 6.32 3.34
C LEU A 164 -14.95 5.34 4.50
N HIS A 165 -13.94 5.60 5.36
CA HIS A 165 -13.65 4.72 6.50
C HIS A 165 -14.84 4.62 7.46
N ARG A 166 -15.49 5.76 7.73
CA ARG A 166 -16.63 5.79 8.63
C ARG A 166 -17.80 4.97 8.09
N ILE A 167 -18.21 5.19 6.83
CA ILE A 167 -19.35 4.46 6.25
C ILE A 167 -19.01 2.97 6.00
N ALA A 168 -17.75 2.66 5.68
CA ALA A 168 -17.30 1.27 5.56
C ALA A 168 -17.38 0.55 6.91
N ALA A 169 -16.90 1.20 7.99
CA ALA A 169 -16.98 0.64 9.33
C ALA A 169 -18.42 0.44 9.81
N GLU A 170 -19.30 1.42 9.55
CA GLU A 170 -20.73 1.32 9.87
C GLU A 170 -21.37 0.12 9.17
N GLU A 171 -20.91 -0.19 7.96
CA GLU A 171 -21.43 -1.29 7.16
C GLU A 171 -20.67 -2.61 7.43
N GLY A 172 -19.64 -2.60 8.26
CA GLY A 172 -18.83 -3.78 8.56
C GLY A 172 -17.94 -4.21 7.40
N LEU A 173 -17.57 -3.29 6.53
CA LEU A 173 -16.68 -3.56 5.40
C LEU A 173 -15.22 -3.34 5.80
N VAL A 174 -14.37 -4.27 5.41
CA VAL A 174 -12.92 -4.13 5.51
C VAL A 174 -12.34 -4.17 4.10
N TYR A 175 -11.15 -3.60 3.92
CA TYR A 175 -10.51 -3.63 2.61
C TYR A 175 -9.09 -4.16 2.70
N SER A 176 -8.63 -4.69 1.57
CA SER A 176 -7.28 -5.21 1.36
C SER A 176 -6.88 -4.94 -0.09
N TYR A 177 -5.66 -5.29 -0.46
CA TYR A 177 -5.16 -5.06 -1.82
C TYR A 177 -4.72 -6.37 -2.45
N LEU A 178 -5.07 -6.51 -3.74
CA LEU A 178 -4.54 -7.54 -4.60
C LEU A 178 -3.52 -6.89 -5.52
N HIS A 179 -2.28 -7.33 -5.46
CA HIS A 179 -1.20 -6.83 -6.33
C HIS A 179 -1.01 -7.79 -7.50
N GLU A 180 -1.26 -7.29 -8.69
CA GLU A 180 -1.03 -8.00 -9.95
C GLU A 180 0.16 -7.35 -10.68
N ALA A 181 0.46 -7.81 -11.89
CA ALA A 181 1.70 -7.43 -12.56
C ALA A 181 1.95 -5.91 -12.65
N GLN A 182 0.93 -5.09 -12.82
CA GLN A 182 1.11 -3.64 -12.98
C GLN A 182 0.00 -2.83 -12.32
N LYS A 183 -0.77 -3.43 -11.43
CA LYS A 183 -1.84 -2.73 -10.74
C LYS A 183 -2.08 -3.27 -9.34
N HIS A 184 -2.74 -2.47 -8.52
CA HIS A 184 -3.26 -2.91 -7.23
C HIS A 184 -4.78 -2.71 -7.25
N THR A 185 -5.51 -3.77 -6.96
CA THR A 185 -6.97 -3.72 -6.89
C THR A 185 -7.39 -3.60 -5.43
N LEU A 186 -8.17 -2.57 -5.11
CA LEU A 186 -8.74 -2.35 -3.79
C LEU A 186 -9.96 -3.25 -3.63
N LEU A 187 -9.89 -4.23 -2.73
CA LEU A 187 -10.95 -5.22 -2.51
C LEU A 187 -11.67 -4.97 -1.20
N PHE A 188 -12.95 -4.67 -1.26
CA PHE A 188 -13.81 -4.55 -0.08
C PHE A 188 -14.52 -5.88 0.19
N THR A 189 -14.52 -6.31 1.45
CA THR A 189 -15.16 -7.56 1.89
C THR A 189 -15.91 -7.33 3.20
N ASP A 190 -16.95 -8.14 3.43
CA ASP A 190 -17.73 -8.15 4.67
C ASP A 190 -17.52 -9.45 5.48
N SER A 191 -16.62 -10.30 5.02
CA SER A 191 -16.41 -11.63 5.61
C SER A 191 -14.96 -12.06 5.43
N SER A 192 -14.41 -12.72 6.44
CA SER A 192 -13.06 -13.30 6.39
C SER A 192 -12.91 -14.36 5.28
N ASP A 193 -14.00 -15.05 4.95
CA ASP A 193 -13.98 -16.07 3.89
C ASP A 193 -13.80 -15.47 2.50
N SER A 194 -14.18 -14.20 2.34
CA SER A 194 -14.05 -13.47 1.06
C SER A 194 -12.65 -12.88 0.88
N GLN A 195 -11.79 -12.95 1.89
CA GLN A 195 -10.43 -12.46 1.82
C GLN A 195 -9.54 -13.42 1.01
N PRO A 196 -8.54 -12.89 0.28
CA PRO A 196 -7.57 -13.74 -0.41
C PRO A 196 -6.85 -14.67 0.56
N LYS A 197 -6.69 -15.93 0.18
CA LYS A 197 -6.01 -16.92 1.00
C LYS A 197 -4.55 -16.99 0.63
N LEU A 198 -3.69 -17.11 1.63
CA LEU A 198 -2.27 -17.34 1.40
C LEU A 198 -2.06 -18.68 0.70
N ALA A 199 -1.16 -18.71 -0.27
CA ALA A 199 -0.85 -19.94 -1.02
C ALA A 199 -0.27 -21.02 -0.11
N LYS A 200 0.42 -20.63 0.96
CA LYS A 200 0.99 -21.54 1.94
C LYS A 200 0.68 -21.07 3.36
N PRO A 201 0.39 -21.97 4.28
CA PRO A 201 0.22 -21.58 5.68
C PRO A 201 1.49 -20.94 6.23
N VAL A 202 1.34 -19.90 7.02
CA VAL A 202 2.47 -19.29 7.74
C VAL A 202 2.74 -20.13 8.98
N PRO A 203 3.94 -20.66 9.15
CA PRO A 203 4.23 -21.46 10.34
C PRO A 203 4.20 -20.60 11.61
N TYR A 204 3.56 -21.10 12.65
CA TYR A 204 3.54 -20.44 13.95
C TYR A 204 4.71 -20.96 14.80
N ASN A 205 5.58 -20.06 15.20
CA ASN A 205 6.69 -20.39 16.09
C ASN A 205 6.56 -19.61 17.41
N ALA A 206 6.04 -20.26 18.41
CA ALA A 206 5.79 -19.65 19.71
C ALA A 206 7.07 -19.32 20.49
N LEU A 207 8.20 -19.91 20.09
CA LEU A 207 9.47 -19.77 20.83
C LEU A 207 10.46 -18.81 20.14
N ALA A 208 10.12 -18.31 18.96
CA ALA A 208 11.02 -17.38 18.23
C ALA A 208 10.91 -15.99 18.84
N GLY A 209 11.83 -15.66 19.69
CA GLY A 209 11.94 -14.29 20.20
C GLY A 209 12.37 -13.35 19.08
N GLY A 210 11.57 -12.37 18.80
CA GLY A 210 11.98 -11.30 17.89
C GLY A 210 11.47 -11.39 16.46
N GLU A 211 10.82 -12.47 16.05
CA GLU A 211 10.14 -12.52 14.77
C GLU A 211 8.63 -12.38 14.95
N UNK A 212 8.04 -11.57 14.55
CA UNK A 212 6.80 -11.27 14.72
C UNK A 212 6.01 -12.12 14.01
N UNK A 213 5.91 -12.81 14.42
CA UNK A 213 5.20 -13.53 13.92
C UNK A 213 3.98 -13.04 13.90
N UNK A 214 3.72 -12.65 13.26
CA UNK A 214 2.72 -12.27 13.16
C UNK A 214 1.82 -13.00 13.63
N UNK A 215 1.72 -13.08 14.35
CA UNK A 215 0.89 -13.61 14.84
C UNK A 215 -0.27 -13.31 14.35
N UNK A 216 -0.58 -13.67 13.74
CA UNK A 216 -1.50 -13.51 13.37
C UNK A 216 -2.43 -13.40 14.15
N UNK A 217 -2.38 -12.92 14.62
CA UNK A 217 -3.24 -12.72 15.36
C UNK A 217 -4.33 -12.38 14.71
N UNK A 218 -4.67 -13.00 14.50
CA UNK A 218 -5.66 -12.89 13.92
C UNK A 218 -6.51 -11.92 14.28
N UNK A 219 -6.37 -11.61 14.74
CA UNK A 219 -7.30 -10.79 15.00
C UNK A 219 -7.20 -9.66 14.17
N UNK A 220 -7.48 -9.55 13.58
CA UNK A 220 -7.55 -8.70 13.02
C UNK A 220 -6.53 -8.07 12.79
N UNK A 221 -5.84 -8.66 12.68
CA UNK A 221 -5.04 -8.07 12.70
C UNK A 221 -4.41 -7.56 11.71
N UNK A 222 -4.17 -6.90 11.75
CA UNK A 222 -3.44 -6.52 11.05
C UNK A 222 -2.56 -7.47 10.85
N ILE A 223 -2.45 -8.00 9.84
CA ILE A 223 -1.33 -8.80 9.44
C ILE A 223 -0.19 -7.82 9.12
N SER A 224 0.56 -7.50 10.10
CA SER A 224 1.77 -6.70 9.91
C SER A 224 2.87 -7.66 9.48
N LEU A 225 3.14 -7.75 8.19
CA LEU A 225 4.32 -8.43 7.66
C LEU A 225 5.46 -7.43 7.72
N MET A 226 6.15 -7.42 8.85
CA MET A 226 7.35 -6.60 9.01
C MET A 226 8.54 -7.37 8.43
N TRP A 227 8.88 -7.06 7.20
CA TRP A 227 10.12 -7.58 6.57
C TRP A 227 11.26 -6.61 6.88
N SER A 228 12.05 -6.97 7.88
CA SER A 228 13.33 -6.29 8.13
C SER A 228 14.44 -7.09 7.43
N ILE A 229 14.88 -6.60 6.29
CA ILE A 229 16.06 -7.16 5.64
C ILE A 229 17.27 -6.45 6.25
N CYS A 230 17.92 -7.14 7.17
CA CYS A 230 19.18 -6.65 7.76
C CYS A 230 20.28 -6.75 6.69
N ASN A 231 20.75 -5.60 6.23
CA ASN A 231 21.89 -5.52 5.33
C ASN A 231 23.16 -5.82 6.16
N SER A 232 23.62 -7.07 6.11
CA SER A 232 24.90 -7.43 6.71
C SER A 232 26.04 -6.82 5.88
N ARG A 233 26.62 -5.75 6.37
CA ARG A 233 27.86 -5.21 5.81
C ARG A 233 28.95 -6.28 5.90
N PRO A 234 29.67 -6.59 4.82
CA PRO A 234 30.83 -7.44 4.95
C PRO A 234 31.91 -6.74 5.82
N PRO A 235 32.67 -7.48 6.59
CA PRO A 235 33.72 -6.86 7.40
C PRO A 235 34.76 -6.15 6.52
N ARG A 236 35.08 -4.95 6.88
CA ARG A 236 36.20 -4.22 6.24
C ARG A 236 37.51 -4.96 6.57
N LYS A 237 38.28 -5.31 5.57
CA LYS A 237 39.70 -5.66 5.74
C LYS A 237 40.51 -4.37 5.83
#